data_017fca859eae594db4359dce172f98fd
#
_entry.id   017fca859eae594db4359dce172f98fd
#
_cell.length_a   1.000
_cell.length_b   1.000
_cell.length_c   1.000
_cell.angle_alpha   90.00
_cell.angle_beta   90.00
_cell.angle_gamma   90.00
#
_symmetry.space_group_name_H-M   'P 1'
#
loop_
_entity.id
_entity.type
_entity.pdbx_description
1 polymer ?
#
loop_
_entity_poly.entity_id
_entity_poly.type
_entity_poly.pdbx_seq_one_letter_code
_entity_poly.pdbx_strand_id
1 'polypeptide(L)'
;MIRPIQSSIFLALLPWLVLAVPYETAAQNLVVYPGDASNNGVVNNLDLLAIGLAYNFSGPARDSLDGNNLVFGPFEAKRWELTLPGGLNVAHSDCNGNGKVNYDDAMAIYNNYSARRDDIAVEEDIFIPGIPGIDPVLGFDQNAASNLLLPNESFSLPIFLGTEDIPAEDVYGLAFSVFTSPQFQSNKSFDFTQSSWANNDGDRVFMYKNIDLQRTDIAWTRTDQNQREGHGIIGVADFIIIVDVIDKTTPIQIWTDSIRMIDKYGNITAVAGDTITFQWHPDAFSTALNEIETSHALQVYPNPANRWIQLHSEYLMQQVTLTDAYGRVVFKNALPDADQCELHLPDLPAGLYSLTVKTLQGALQQMIGLR
;
A
#
# COMPACT_ATOMS: atom_id res chain seq x y z
N MET A 1 -34.85 96.21 37.12
CA MET A 1 -34.85 95.59 35.78
C MET A 1 -33.42 95.22 35.44
N ILE A 2 -33.10 94.00 35.66
CA ILE A 2 -31.80 93.44 35.39
C ILE A 2 -31.93 92.48 34.24
N ARG A 3 -31.24 92.74 33.12
CA ARG A 3 -31.24 91.78 31.96
C ARG A 3 -30.07 90.82 32.13
N PRO A 4 -30.26 89.49 31.84
CA PRO A 4 -29.19 88.53 31.89
C PRO A 4 -28.41 88.53 30.55
N ILE A 5 -27.06 88.42 30.67
CA ILE A 5 -26.13 88.28 29.58
C ILE A 5 -26.10 86.80 29.18
N GLN A 6 -26.45 86.53 27.96
CA GLN A 6 -26.26 85.17 27.38
C GLN A 6 -24.81 85.04 26.85
N SER A 7 -24.03 84.21 27.46
CA SER A 7 -22.71 83.79 26.97
C SER A 7 -22.87 82.54 26.08
N SER A 8 -22.62 82.72 24.77
CA SER A 8 -22.58 81.61 23.80
C SER A 8 -21.20 81.00 23.86
N ILE A 9 -21.15 79.78 24.34
CA ILE A 9 -19.95 78.93 24.26
C ILE A 9 -19.90 78.29 22.89
N PHE A 10 -18.97 78.66 22.03
CA PHE A 10 -18.65 78.00 20.76
C PHE A 10 -17.77 76.78 21.07
N LEU A 11 -18.37 75.59 20.97
CA LEU A 11 -17.66 74.33 21.06
C LEU A 11 -17.03 74.02 19.68
N ALA A 12 -15.71 74.21 19.54
CA ALA A 12 -15.00 73.85 18.32
C ALA A 12 -14.79 72.34 18.26
N LEU A 13 -15.56 71.67 17.41
CA LEU A 13 -15.34 70.27 17.04
C LEU A 13 -14.11 70.18 16.13
N LEU A 14 -12.95 69.76 16.68
CA LEU A 14 -11.82 69.32 15.88
C LEU A 14 -12.13 67.93 15.29
N PRO A 15 -12.10 67.75 13.96
CA PRO A 15 -12.19 66.42 13.38
C PRO A 15 -10.89 65.68 13.67
N TRP A 16 -10.97 64.61 14.42
CA TRP A 16 -9.86 63.62 14.51
C TRP A 16 -9.70 62.96 13.17
N LEU A 17 -8.74 63.35 12.39
CA LEU A 17 -8.29 62.65 11.20
C LEU A 17 -7.55 61.38 11.66
N VAL A 18 -8.30 60.28 11.78
CA VAL A 18 -7.68 58.95 11.98
C VAL A 18 -6.99 58.60 10.66
N LEU A 19 -5.67 58.85 10.58
CA LEU A 19 -4.82 58.28 9.59
C LEU A 19 -4.85 56.74 9.80
N ALA A 20 -5.68 56.07 9.03
CA ALA A 20 -5.58 54.59 8.89
C ALA A 20 -4.21 54.33 8.25
N VAL A 21 -3.19 54.12 9.05
CA VAL A 21 -1.96 53.50 8.61
C VAL A 21 -2.34 52.10 8.15
N PRO A 22 -2.12 51.71 6.89
CA PRO A 22 -2.31 50.34 6.50
C PRO A 22 -1.40 49.50 7.40
N TYR A 23 -1.99 48.71 8.28
CA TYR A 23 -1.29 47.71 9.02
C TYR A 23 -0.94 46.65 7.98
N GLU A 24 0.18 46.76 7.31
CA GLU A 24 0.78 45.63 6.63
C GLU A 24 1.10 44.63 7.73
N THR A 25 0.18 43.69 7.94
CA THR A 25 0.50 42.47 8.67
C THR A 25 1.64 41.86 7.87
N ALA A 26 2.88 42.03 8.32
CA ALA A 26 4.01 41.32 7.76
C ALA A 26 3.59 39.84 7.66
N ALA A 27 3.54 39.34 6.44
CA ALA A 27 3.20 37.93 6.20
C ALA A 27 4.18 37.11 7.05
N GLN A 28 3.66 36.53 8.13
CA GLN A 28 4.48 35.80 9.07
C GLN A 28 5.06 34.58 8.34
N ASN A 29 6.37 34.58 8.11
CA ASN A 29 7.04 33.48 7.45
C ASN A 29 6.82 32.18 8.26
N LEU A 30 6.60 31.09 7.55
CA LEU A 30 6.55 29.75 8.09
C LEU A 30 7.87 29.06 7.79
N VAL A 31 8.17 28.01 8.55
CA VAL A 31 9.22 27.06 8.19
C VAL A 31 8.53 25.77 7.72
N VAL A 32 8.80 25.38 6.49
CA VAL A 32 8.27 24.18 5.85
C VAL A 32 9.39 23.17 5.70
N TYR A 33 9.11 21.92 5.99
CA TYR A 33 10.01 20.80 5.77
C TYR A 33 9.41 19.89 4.66
N PRO A 34 10.10 19.71 3.52
CA PRO A 34 9.61 18.87 2.43
C PRO A 34 9.27 17.45 2.90
N GLY A 35 7.99 17.09 2.75
CA GLY A 35 7.44 15.81 3.18
C GLY A 35 6.69 15.83 4.50
N ASP A 36 6.99 16.74 5.44
CA ASP A 36 6.22 16.94 6.68
C ASP A 36 5.02 17.87 6.42
N ALA A 37 4.08 17.36 5.60
CA ALA A 37 2.93 18.12 5.14
C ALA A 37 1.90 18.34 6.26
N SER A 38 1.87 17.50 7.26
CA SER A 38 1.04 17.59 8.47
C SER A 38 1.65 18.52 9.53
N ASN A 39 2.94 18.87 9.37
CA ASN A 39 3.74 19.69 10.31
C ASN A 39 3.78 19.09 11.72
N ASN A 40 3.76 17.78 11.85
CA ASN A 40 3.86 17.06 13.12
C ASN A 40 5.31 16.71 13.52
N GLY A 41 6.30 17.03 12.66
CA GLY A 41 7.72 16.82 12.90
C GLY A 41 8.28 15.48 12.44
N VAL A 42 7.47 14.65 11.76
CA VAL A 42 7.92 13.37 11.17
C VAL A 42 7.27 13.14 9.81
N VAL A 43 8.06 12.71 8.86
CA VAL A 43 7.56 12.37 7.51
C VAL A 43 7.10 10.92 7.50
N ASN A 44 5.80 10.72 7.24
CA ASN A 44 5.22 9.37 7.15
C ASN A 44 4.02 9.33 6.16
N ASN A 45 3.32 8.20 6.12
CA ASN A 45 2.18 8.02 5.23
C ASN A 45 0.99 8.94 5.54
N LEU A 46 0.87 9.44 6.77
CA LEU A 46 -0.23 10.35 7.16
C LEU A 46 -0.11 11.74 6.51
N ASP A 47 1.11 12.14 6.12
CA ASP A 47 1.33 13.41 5.41
C ASP A 47 0.61 13.45 4.07
N LEU A 48 0.39 12.28 3.44
CA LEU A 48 -0.38 12.19 2.20
C LEU A 48 -1.83 12.67 2.39
N LEU A 49 -2.41 12.47 3.57
CA LEU A 49 -3.76 12.94 3.87
C LEU A 49 -3.84 14.46 3.85
N ALA A 50 -2.81 15.14 4.38
CA ALA A 50 -2.72 16.60 4.35
C ALA A 50 -2.57 17.12 2.91
N ILE A 51 -1.78 16.44 2.07
CA ILE A 51 -1.69 16.77 0.63
C ILE A 51 -3.04 16.58 -0.06
N GLY A 52 -3.80 15.51 0.24
CA GLY A 52 -5.12 15.28 -0.33
C GLY A 52 -6.10 16.40 0.02
N LEU A 53 -6.15 16.82 1.29
CA LEU A 53 -7.01 17.92 1.74
C LEU A 53 -6.66 19.26 1.08
N ALA A 54 -5.38 19.47 0.76
CA ALA A 54 -4.87 20.68 0.14
C ALA A 54 -4.79 20.60 -1.40
N TYR A 55 -5.14 19.50 -2.00
CA TYR A 55 -4.89 19.24 -3.42
C TYR A 55 -5.55 20.28 -4.33
N ASN A 56 -4.82 20.71 -5.37
CA ASN A 56 -5.18 21.78 -6.30
C ASN A 56 -5.22 23.21 -5.69
N PHE A 57 -4.89 23.39 -4.43
CA PHE A 57 -4.74 24.73 -3.89
C PHE A 57 -3.45 25.37 -4.41
N SER A 58 -3.47 26.71 -4.51
CA SER A 58 -2.34 27.50 -4.98
C SER A 58 -2.11 28.69 -4.07
N GLY A 59 -0.84 29.06 -3.93
CA GLY A 59 -0.44 30.19 -3.10
C GLY A 59 0.95 30.72 -3.48
N PRO A 60 1.56 31.56 -2.67
CA PRO A 60 2.88 32.08 -2.92
C PRO A 60 3.93 30.96 -2.98
N ALA A 61 4.69 30.90 -4.07
CA ALA A 61 5.85 30.02 -4.16
C ALA A 61 6.98 30.50 -3.21
N ARG A 62 7.88 29.59 -2.83
CA ARG A 62 9.09 29.92 -2.08
C ARG A 62 10.08 30.70 -2.97
N ASP A 63 10.76 31.67 -2.40
CA ASP A 63 11.63 32.58 -3.16
C ASP A 63 12.94 31.91 -3.66
N SER A 64 13.34 30.79 -3.06
CA SER A 64 14.52 30.02 -3.46
C SER A 64 14.09 28.66 -4.00
N LEU A 65 13.94 28.56 -5.33
CA LEU A 65 13.74 27.30 -6.02
C LEU A 65 15.11 26.74 -6.43
N ASP A 66 15.88 26.23 -5.48
CA ASP A 66 17.01 25.38 -5.80
C ASP A 66 16.47 24.03 -6.32
N GLY A 67 17.07 23.47 -7.37
CA GLY A 67 16.57 22.28 -8.05
C GLY A 67 16.45 21.00 -7.18
N ASN A 68 16.61 21.10 -5.86
CA ASN A 68 16.49 20.05 -4.85
C ASN A 68 15.47 20.42 -3.75
N ASN A 69 14.40 21.08 -4.07
CA ASN A 69 13.36 21.48 -3.10
C ASN A 69 12.66 20.31 -2.39
N LEU A 70 12.92 19.09 -2.82
CA LEU A 70 12.43 17.87 -2.18
C LEU A 70 13.37 17.31 -1.09
N VAL A 71 14.52 17.93 -0.85
CA VAL A 71 15.45 17.52 0.22
C VAL A 71 14.89 17.96 1.56
N PHE A 72 14.90 17.08 2.54
CA PHE A 72 14.46 17.38 3.89
C PHE A 72 15.33 18.44 4.56
N GLY A 73 14.71 19.49 5.06
CA GLY A 73 15.36 20.60 5.73
C GLY A 73 14.42 21.78 5.89
N PRO A 74 14.83 22.81 6.68
CA PRO A 74 14.02 23.98 6.91
C PRO A 74 14.03 24.93 5.70
N PHE A 75 12.87 25.27 5.20
CA PHE A 75 12.68 26.28 4.16
C PHE A 75 11.73 27.36 4.64
N GLU A 76 12.12 28.61 4.49
CA GLU A 76 11.22 29.74 4.72
C GLU A 76 10.15 29.77 3.61
N ALA A 77 8.89 29.88 4.01
CA ALA A 77 7.74 29.98 3.13
C ALA A 77 6.83 31.13 3.58
N LYS A 78 6.19 31.77 2.62
CA LYS A 78 5.12 32.71 2.92
C LYS A 78 3.88 31.98 3.36
N ARG A 79 3.22 32.47 4.40
CA ARG A 79 1.94 31.92 4.82
C ARG A 79 0.91 32.08 3.70
N TRP A 80 0.19 31.01 3.39
CA TRP A 80 -0.95 31.08 2.48
C TRP A 80 -2.19 31.60 3.21
N GLU A 81 -3.15 32.16 2.48
CA GLU A 81 -4.42 32.62 3.07
C GLU A 81 -5.30 31.47 3.56
N LEU A 82 -5.02 30.25 3.09
CA LEU A 82 -5.80 29.06 3.36
C LEU A 82 -5.18 28.22 4.49
N THR A 83 -6.05 27.67 5.32
CA THR A 83 -5.71 26.68 6.34
C THR A 83 -6.54 25.43 6.19
N LEU A 84 -5.93 24.28 6.43
CA LEU A 84 -6.62 23.02 6.58
C LEU A 84 -7.39 22.95 7.92
N PRO A 85 -8.31 22.01 8.08
CA PRO A 85 -8.91 21.71 9.36
C PRO A 85 -7.82 21.51 10.45
N GLY A 86 -8.11 21.95 11.67
CA GLY A 86 -7.10 21.97 12.73
C GLY A 86 -6.14 23.18 12.72
N GLY A 87 -6.26 24.10 11.73
CA GLY A 87 -5.48 25.33 11.66
C GLY A 87 -4.12 25.22 10.97
N LEU A 88 -3.80 24.06 10.39
CA LEU A 88 -2.59 23.82 9.61
C LEU A 88 -2.59 24.69 8.35
N ASN A 89 -1.53 25.50 8.15
CA ASN A 89 -1.43 26.32 6.94
C ASN A 89 -1.10 25.46 5.71
N VAL A 90 -1.83 25.68 4.62
CA VAL A 90 -1.68 24.91 3.36
C VAL A 90 -0.25 24.97 2.78
N ALA A 91 0.54 25.99 3.10
CA ALA A 91 1.93 26.08 2.67
C ALA A 91 2.79 24.89 3.12
N HIS A 92 2.42 24.16 4.17
CA HIS A 92 3.12 22.93 4.56
C HIS A 92 2.90 21.78 3.56
N SER A 93 1.75 21.75 2.88
CA SER A 93 1.44 20.76 1.84
C SER A 93 2.13 21.08 0.50
N ASP A 94 2.56 22.32 0.25
CA ASP A 94 3.42 22.68 -0.89
C ASP A 94 4.87 22.28 -0.60
N CYS A 95 5.11 20.97 -0.60
CA CYS A 95 6.38 20.38 -0.17
C CYS A 95 7.54 20.76 -1.09
N ASN A 96 7.30 20.91 -2.39
CA ASN A 96 8.33 21.31 -3.37
C ASN A 96 8.51 22.83 -3.49
N GLY A 97 7.57 23.63 -2.94
CA GLY A 97 7.66 25.09 -2.88
C GLY A 97 7.32 25.81 -4.17
N ASN A 98 6.67 25.16 -5.11
CA ASN A 98 6.34 25.75 -6.41
C ASN A 98 5.06 26.61 -6.41
N GLY A 99 4.39 26.72 -5.26
CA GLY A 99 3.14 27.47 -5.08
C GLY A 99 1.89 26.73 -5.51
N LYS A 100 1.95 25.38 -5.67
CA LYS A 100 0.80 24.54 -5.99
C LYS A 100 0.91 23.22 -5.24
N VAL A 101 -0.21 22.75 -4.69
CA VAL A 101 -0.27 21.41 -4.11
C VAL A 101 -0.76 20.41 -5.14
N ASN A 102 0.09 19.45 -5.50
CA ASN A 102 -0.19 18.44 -6.51
C ASN A 102 0.55 17.12 -6.23
N TYR A 103 0.59 16.22 -7.21
CA TYR A 103 1.30 14.94 -7.08
C TYR A 103 2.80 15.08 -6.80
N ASP A 104 3.45 16.15 -7.28
CA ASP A 104 4.90 16.34 -7.09
C ASP A 104 5.25 16.53 -5.59
N ASP A 105 4.31 17.04 -4.79
CA ASP A 105 4.48 17.22 -3.35
C ASP A 105 4.48 15.88 -2.61
N ALA A 106 3.70 14.91 -3.08
CA ALA A 106 3.71 13.56 -2.52
C ALA A 106 5.06 12.86 -2.70
N MET A 107 5.83 13.22 -3.73
CA MET A 107 7.19 12.69 -3.93
C MET A 107 8.15 13.12 -2.81
N ALA A 108 7.93 14.28 -2.18
CA ALA A 108 8.73 14.70 -1.03
C ALA A 108 8.52 13.76 0.17
N ILE A 109 7.30 13.29 0.40
CA ILE A 109 7.01 12.30 1.44
C ILE A 109 7.78 11.01 1.16
N TYR A 110 7.70 10.50 -0.06
CA TYR A 110 8.37 9.26 -0.43
C TYR A 110 9.89 9.33 -0.27
N ASN A 111 10.49 10.45 -0.69
CA ASN A 111 11.95 10.66 -0.65
C ASN A 111 12.48 10.86 0.77
N ASN A 112 11.72 11.52 1.64
CA ASN A 112 12.13 11.90 2.99
C ASN A 112 11.49 11.03 4.09
N TYR A 113 10.94 9.89 3.71
CA TYR A 113 10.20 9.01 4.63
C TYR A 113 11.01 8.68 5.89
N SER A 114 10.39 8.77 7.06
CA SER A 114 10.98 8.61 8.38
C SER A 114 11.94 9.75 8.81
N ALA A 115 12.13 10.78 8.00
CA ALA A 115 12.87 11.97 8.44
C ALA A 115 12.13 12.65 9.59
N ARG A 116 12.91 13.19 10.53
CA ARG A 116 12.39 13.85 11.74
C ARG A 116 12.99 15.24 11.86
N ARG A 117 12.17 16.16 12.32
CA ARG A 117 12.62 17.52 12.65
C ARG A 117 13.30 17.51 14.01
N ASP A 118 14.27 18.41 14.18
CA ASP A 118 15.00 18.65 15.42
C ASP A 118 14.63 19.98 16.10
N ASP A 119 13.85 20.82 15.41
CA ASP A 119 13.43 22.14 15.88
C ASP A 119 12.11 22.13 16.66
N ILE A 120 11.33 21.05 16.57
CA ILE A 120 10.09 20.85 17.34
C ILE A 120 10.06 19.46 17.96
N ALA A 121 9.28 19.30 19.02
CA ALA A 121 8.91 17.97 19.49
C ALA A 121 8.03 17.29 18.45
N VAL A 122 8.35 16.04 18.11
CA VAL A 122 7.49 15.25 17.22
C VAL A 122 6.16 14.99 17.93
N GLU A 123 5.06 15.37 17.30
CA GLU A 123 3.73 15.02 17.77
C GLU A 123 3.40 13.61 17.35
N GLU A 124 3.03 12.78 18.33
CA GLU A 124 2.65 11.40 18.02
C GLU A 124 1.32 11.36 17.27
N ASP A 125 1.27 10.49 16.27
CA ASP A 125 0.07 10.30 15.48
C ASP A 125 -1.05 9.67 16.31
N ILE A 126 -2.26 10.21 16.16
CA ILE A 126 -3.45 9.69 16.84
C ILE A 126 -4.13 8.68 15.93
N PHE A 127 -4.29 7.46 16.42
CA PHE A 127 -5.08 6.40 15.79
C PHE A 127 -6.27 6.08 16.70
N ILE A 128 -7.46 6.09 16.12
CA ILE A 128 -8.69 5.73 16.82
C ILE A 128 -9.03 4.30 16.40
N PRO A 129 -8.75 3.29 17.25
CA PRO A 129 -9.06 1.92 16.92
C PRO A 129 -10.57 1.73 16.83
N GLY A 130 -11.04 1.15 15.74
CA GLY A 130 -12.43 0.78 15.58
C GLY A 130 -12.77 -0.51 16.35
N ILE A 131 -14.05 -0.70 16.59
CA ILE A 131 -14.59 -1.87 17.27
C ILE A 131 -15.15 -2.83 16.21
N PRO A 132 -14.62 -4.06 16.09
CA PRO A 132 -15.14 -5.04 15.15
C PRO A 132 -16.65 -5.29 15.34
N GLY A 133 -17.40 -5.28 14.25
CA GLY A 133 -18.87 -5.44 14.26
C GLY A 133 -19.67 -4.17 14.59
N ILE A 134 -19.00 -3.05 14.85
CA ILE A 134 -19.61 -1.72 15.06
C ILE A 134 -19.07 -0.73 14.02
N ASP A 135 -17.76 -0.64 13.91
CA ASP A 135 -17.08 0.25 12.96
C ASP A 135 -16.73 -0.49 11.67
N PRO A 136 -16.56 0.21 10.53
CA PRO A 136 -16.10 -0.42 9.30
C PRO A 136 -14.75 -1.08 9.51
N VAL A 137 -14.56 -2.25 8.89
CA VAL A 137 -13.32 -3.02 8.98
C VAL A 137 -12.42 -2.73 7.78
N LEU A 138 -11.13 -2.54 8.02
CA LEU A 138 -10.09 -2.60 7.01
C LEU A 138 -9.40 -3.96 7.12
N GLY A 139 -9.66 -4.85 6.19
CA GLY A 139 -9.24 -6.24 6.33
C GLY A 139 -9.03 -6.95 5.00
N PHE A 140 -9.07 -8.27 5.10
CA PHE A 140 -8.71 -9.18 4.01
C PHE A 140 -9.83 -10.19 3.76
N ASP A 141 -9.87 -10.72 2.52
CA ASP A 141 -10.76 -11.85 2.23
C ASP A 141 -10.32 -13.09 3.03
N GLN A 142 -11.08 -13.41 4.08
CA GLN A 142 -10.79 -14.55 4.96
C GLN A 142 -10.83 -15.89 4.22
N ASN A 143 -11.49 -15.98 3.05
CA ASN A 143 -11.45 -17.18 2.21
C ASN A 143 -10.05 -17.44 1.65
N ALA A 144 -9.24 -16.41 1.48
CA ALA A 144 -7.86 -16.54 1.06
C ALA A 144 -6.99 -17.31 2.07
N ALA A 145 -7.39 -17.41 3.33
CA ALA A 145 -6.69 -18.18 4.38
C ALA A 145 -6.60 -19.68 4.04
N SER A 146 -7.51 -20.18 3.20
CA SER A 146 -7.48 -21.57 2.73
C SER A 146 -6.51 -21.83 1.58
N ASN A 147 -5.92 -20.76 0.99
CA ASN A 147 -4.95 -20.91 -0.07
C ASN A 147 -3.69 -21.59 0.45
N LEU A 148 -3.21 -22.56 -0.31
CA LEU A 148 -1.92 -23.16 -0.05
C LEU A 148 -0.81 -22.17 -0.39
N LEU A 149 -0.07 -21.74 0.64
CA LEU A 149 1.07 -20.87 0.45
C LEU A 149 2.30 -21.71 0.11
N LEU A 150 2.88 -21.46 -1.08
CA LEU A 150 4.07 -22.16 -1.56
C LEU A 150 5.30 -21.24 -1.51
N PRO A 151 6.49 -21.78 -1.23
CA PRO A 151 7.73 -20.99 -1.20
C PRO A 151 8.04 -20.36 -2.54
N ASN A 152 8.57 -19.13 -2.50
CA ASN A 152 8.95 -18.35 -3.67
C ASN A 152 7.80 -18.11 -4.69
N GLU A 153 6.56 -18.36 -4.29
CA GLU A 153 5.41 -17.99 -5.09
C GLU A 153 4.80 -16.70 -4.57
N SER A 154 4.35 -15.86 -5.49
CA SER A 154 3.57 -14.68 -5.19
C SER A 154 2.10 -15.05 -5.10
N PHE A 155 1.38 -14.41 -4.18
CA PHE A 155 -0.06 -14.46 -4.12
C PHE A 155 -0.63 -13.05 -3.94
N SER A 156 -1.83 -12.85 -4.46
CA SER A 156 -2.54 -11.58 -4.39
C SER A 156 -3.63 -11.67 -3.34
N LEU A 157 -3.69 -10.68 -2.47
CA LEU A 157 -4.64 -10.59 -1.36
C LEU A 157 -5.46 -9.31 -1.50
N PRO A 158 -6.76 -9.39 -1.80
CA PRO A 158 -7.64 -8.23 -1.82
C PRO A 158 -7.76 -7.59 -0.43
N ILE A 159 -7.68 -6.27 -0.39
CA ILE A 159 -7.89 -5.44 0.80
C ILE A 159 -9.28 -4.83 0.70
N PHE A 160 -10.08 -4.97 1.76
CA PHE A 160 -11.44 -4.48 1.85
C PHE A 160 -11.53 -3.35 2.86
N LEU A 161 -12.43 -2.41 2.60
CA LEU A 161 -12.87 -1.42 3.58
C LEU A 161 -14.40 -1.48 3.69
N GLY A 162 -14.88 -1.71 4.91
CA GLY A 162 -16.31 -1.87 5.20
C GLY A 162 -16.91 -3.17 4.66
N THR A 163 -18.14 -3.42 5.06
CA THR A 163 -18.98 -4.55 4.61
C THR A 163 -20.35 -4.02 4.16
N GLU A 164 -21.18 -4.87 3.57
CA GLU A 164 -22.55 -4.49 3.21
C GLU A 164 -23.38 -4.04 4.44
N ASP A 165 -23.16 -4.68 5.60
CA ASP A 165 -23.85 -4.37 6.84
C ASP A 165 -23.26 -3.14 7.56
N ILE A 166 -21.96 -2.89 7.40
CA ILE A 166 -21.22 -1.80 8.03
C ILE A 166 -20.33 -1.14 6.96
N PRO A 167 -20.92 -0.31 6.09
CA PRO A 167 -20.14 0.38 5.06
C PRO A 167 -19.26 1.47 5.68
N ALA A 168 -18.23 1.85 4.97
CA ALA A 168 -17.43 3.03 5.31
C ALA A 168 -18.13 4.28 4.77
N GLU A 169 -18.32 5.26 5.63
CA GLU A 169 -18.98 6.53 5.31
C GLU A 169 -17.95 7.66 5.26
N ASP A 170 -18.25 8.68 4.46
CA ASP A 170 -17.47 9.92 4.36
C ASP A 170 -15.98 9.74 4.06
N VAL A 171 -15.60 8.69 3.33
CA VAL A 171 -14.20 8.36 3.04
C VAL A 171 -13.60 9.36 2.06
N TYR A 172 -12.62 10.12 2.52
CA TYR A 172 -11.82 11.01 1.70
C TYR A 172 -10.37 10.57 1.61
N GLY A 173 -9.80 10.11 2.72
CA GLY A 173 -8.45 9.59 2.78
C GLY A 173 -8.30 8.48 3.81
N LEU A 174 -7.37 7.58 3.53
CA LEU A 174 -7.06 6.41 4.35
C LEU A 174 -5.56 6.20 4.39
N ALA A 175 -5.00 6.14 5.60
CA ALA A 175 -3.62 5.73 5.83
C ALA A 175 -3.59 4.58 6.82
N PHE A 176 -2.74 3.59 6.60
CA PHE A 176 -2.62 2.40 7.44
C PHE A 176 -1.29 1.69 7.25
N SER A 177 -0.99 0.77 8.13
CA SER A 177 0.14 -0.13 8.00
C SER A 177 -0.34 -1.56 7.79
N VAL A 178 0.33 -2.29 6.91
CA VAL A 178 0.20 -3.74 6.76
C VAL A 178 1.43 -4.40 7.36
N PHE A 179 1.19 -5.27 8.31
CA PHE A 179 2.22 -6.08 8.94
C PHE A 179 2.14 -7.53 8.49
N THR A 180 3.27 -8.19 8.45
CA THR A 180 3.36 -9.59 8.05
C THR A 180 4.27 -10.35 8.99
N SER A 181 3.99 -11.64 9.16
CA SER A 181 4.91 -12.58 9.82
C SER A 181 6.27 -12.64 9.09
N PRO A 182 7.36 -13.03 9.77
CA PRO A 182 8.72 -13.03 9.21
C PRO A 182 8.91 -13.92 7.98
N GLN A 183 7.95 -14.80 7.67
CA GLN A 183 7.99 -15.70 6.52
C GLN A 183 7.76 -14.98 5.16
N PHE A 184 7.26 -13.76 5.19
CA PHE A 184 7.05 -12.97 3.97
C PHE A 184 8.29 -12.15 3.59
N GLN A 185 8.57 -12.06 2.28
CA GLN A 185 9.64 -11.18 1.78
C GLN A 185 9.23 -9.71 1.80
N SER A 186 10.24 -8.83 1.79
CA SER A 186 10.06 -7.39 1.76
C SER A 186 9.49 -6.83 0.45
N ASN A 187 9.50 -7.60 -0.64
CA ASN A 187 8.97 -7.14 -1.92
C ASN A 187 7.46 -7.29 -1.97
N LYS A 188 6.78 -6.43 -1.25
CA LYS A 188 5.33 -6.28 -1.30
C LYS A 188 5.00 -5.15 -2.25
N SER A 189 4.00 -5.35 -3.09
CA SER A 189 3.43 -4.32 -3.93
C SER A 189 1.95 -4.15 -3.62
N PHE A 190 1.44 -2.94 -3.88
CA PHE A 190 0.05 -2.61 -3.61
C PHE A 190 -0.52 -1.89 -4.83
N ASP A 191 -1.64 -2.40 -5.33
CA ASP A 191 -2.39 -1.80 -6.43
C ASP A 191 -3.77 -1.36 -5.95
N PHE A 192 -4.02 -0.06 -5.99
CA PHE A 192 -5.31 0.54 -5.65
C PHE A 192 -6.13 0.93 -6.88
N THR A 193 -5.71 0.52 -8.08
CA THR A 193 -6.41 0.88 -9.32
C THR A 193 -7.71 0.10 -9.52
N GLN A 194 -7.88 -1.00 -8.83
CA GLN A 194 -8.98 -1.96 -9.05
C GLN A 194 -10.19 -1.76 -8.13
N SER A 195 -10.24 -0.70 -7.33
CA SER A 195 -11.39 -0.47 -6.47
C SER A 195 -12.63 -0.08 -7.27
N SER A 196 -13.74 -0.75 -7.02
CA SER A 196 -15.00 -0.51 -7.71
C SER A 196 -15.73 0.75 -7.23
N TRP A 197 -15.54 1.19 -5.99
CA TRP A 197 -16.27 2.32 -5.42
C TRP A 197 -15.38 3.49 -5.01
N ALA A 198 -14.16 3.22 -4.58
CA ALA A 198 -13.24 4.27 -4.14
C ALA A 198 -12.52 4.98 -5.30
N ASN A 199 -12.51 4.40 -6.50
CA ASN A 199 -11.61 4.77 -7.59
C ASN A 199 -12.27 5.09 -8.94
N ASN A 200 -13.59 5.20 -9.01
CA ASN A 200 -14.30 5.24 -10.29
C ASN A 200 -13.95 6.43 -11.22
N ASP A 201 -13.26 7.45 -10.74
CA ASP A 201 -13.06 8.73 -11.44
C ASP A 201 -11.62 9.22 -11.53
N GLY A 202 -10.63 8.43 -11.04
CA GLY A 202 -9.21 8.76 -11.24
C GLY A 202 -8.63 9.87 -10.36
N ASP A 203 -9.48 10.59 -9.60
CA ASP A 203 -9.08 11.75 -8.80
C ASP A 203 -8.54 11.32 -7.42
N ARG A 204 -7.33 10.78 -7.42
CA ARG A 204 -6.67 10.29 -6.21
C ARG A 204 -5.16 10.31 -6.32
N VAL A 205 -4.52 10.31 -5.15
CA VAL A 205 -3.10 10.01 -4.99
C VAL A 205 -2.96 8.87 -4.00
N PHE A 206 -2.04 7.95 -4.26
CA PHE A 206 -1.69 6.89 -3.32
C PHE A 206 -0.18 6.69 -3.27
N MET A 207 0.27 6.15 -2.16
CA MET A 207 1.64 5.70 -1.97
C MET A 207 1.70 4.47 -1.08
N TYR A 208 2.76 3.70 -1.23
CA TYR A 208 3.17 2.73 -0.24
C TYR A 208 4.69 2.78 -0.04
N LYS A 209 5.13 2.44 1.14
CA LYS A 209 6.55 2.39 1.51
C LYS A 209 6.82 1.15 2.34
N ASN A 210 7.67 0.27 1.82
CA ASN A 210 8.21 -0.83 2.62
C ASN A 210 9.19 -0.25 3.63
N ILE A 211 8.85 -0.33 4.91
CA ILE A 211 9.66 0.21 6.01
C ILE A 211 10.74 -0.79 6.39
N ASP A 212 10.34 -2.02 6.52
CA ASP A 212 11.20 -3.17 6.77
C ASP A 212 10.61 -4.45 6.13
N LEU A 213 11.15 -5.61 6.49
CA LEU A 213 10.70 -6.89 5.97
C LEU A 213 9.25 -7.23 6.34
N GLN A 214 8.74 -6.72 7.46
CA GLN A 214 7.45 -7.06 8.02
C GLN A 214 6.41 -5.95 7.94
N ARG A 215 6.84 -4.69 7.72
CA ARG A 215 5.94 -3.54 7.74
C ARG A 215 5.95 -2.79 6.41
N THR A 216 4.77 -2.49 5.90
CA THR A 216 4.55 -1.57 4.79
C THR A 216 3.53 -0.53 5.21
N ASP A 217 3.90 0.73 5.08
CA ASP A 217 3.00 1.86 5.31
C ASP A 217 2.36 2.27 3.98
N ILE A 218 1.07 2.50 4.02
CA ILE A 218 0.23 2.76 2.86
C ILE A 218 -0.62 3.99 3.13
N ALA A 219 -0.82 4.81 2.12
CA ALA A 219 -1.80 5.87 2.17
C ALA A 219 -2.47 6.07 0.81
N TRP A 220 -3.72 6.44 0.86
CA TRP A 220 -4.54 6.76 -0.27
C TRP A 220 -5.41 7.96 0.09
N THR A 221 -5.57 8.90 -0.82
CA THR A 221 -6.43 10.08 -0.62
C THR A 221 -7.05 10.53 -1.92
N ARG A 222 -8.24 11.07 -1.84
CA ARG A 222 -8.90 11.73 -2.96
C ARG A 222 -8.29 13.11 -3.20
N THR A 223 -8.55 13.65 -4.39
CA THR A 223 -8.03 14.95 -4.83
C THR A 223 -9.13 15.88 -5.39
N ASP A 224 -10.37 15.40 -5.43
CA ASP A 224 -11.52 16.06 -6.05
C ASP A 224 -12.45 16.79 -5.07
N GLN A 225 -12.05 16.87 -3.79
CA GLN A 225 -12.84 17.44 -2.68
C GLN A 225 -14.21 16.74 -2.47
N ASN A 226 -14.38 15.53 -2.99
CA ASN A 226 -15.56 14.71 -2.81
C ASN A 226 -15.24 13.47 -1.97
N GLN A 227 -15.97 13.27 -0.90
CA GLN A 227 -15.91 12.03 -0.12
C GLN A 227 -16.78 10.94 -0.73
N ARG A 228 -16.52 9.71 -0.39
CA ARG A 228 -17.26 8.53 -0.86
C ARG A 228 -17.78 7.73 0.32
N GLU A 229 -18.82 6.98 0.06
CA GLU A 229 -19.35 5.94 0.94
C GLU A 229 -19.40 4.62 0.18
N GLY A 230 -19.26 3.51 0.88
CA GLY A 230 -19.34 2.20 0.27
C GLY A 230 -18.63 1.13 1.06
N HIS A 231 -18.50 -0.02 0.42
CA HIS A 231 -17.81 -1.19 0.99
C HIS A 231 -17.17 -2.03 -0.11
N GLY A 232 -16.28 -2.92 0.29
CA GLY A 232 -15.64 -3.88 -0.60
C GLY A 232 -14.19 -3.55 -0.92
N ILE A 233 -13.69 -4.09 -2.01
CA ILE A 233 -12.27 -4.02 -2.37
C ILE A 233 -11.85 -2.56 -2.62
N ILE A 234 -10.79 -2.13 -1.91
CA ILE A 234 -10.11 -0.85 -2.14
C ILE A 234 -8.79 -1.01 -2.88
N GLY A 235 -8.20 -2.20 -2.84
CA GLY A 235 -6.95 -2.50 -3.50
C GLY A 235 -6.57 -3.97 -3.38
N VAL A 236 -5.42 -4.32 -3.97
CA VAL A 236 -4.83 -5.66 -3.93
C VAL A 236 -3.38 -5.55 -3.47
N ALA A 237 -3.01 -6.40 -2.54
CA ALA A 237 -1.64 -6.55 -2.08
C ALA A 237 -1.03 -7.83 -2.66
N ASP A 238 0.17 -7.73 -3.23
CA ASP A 238 0.94 -8.87 -3.70
C ASP A 238 2.08 -9.16 -2.72
N PHE A 239 2.22 -10.41 -2.36
CA PHE A 239 3.22 -10.90 -1.42
C PHE A 239 4.03 -12.03 -2.04
N ILE A 240 5.28 -12.16 -1.60
CA ILE A 240 6.14 -13.29 -1.92
C ILE A 240 6.53 -13.99 -0.62
N ILE A 241 6.37 -15.31 -0.59
CA ILE A 241 6.70 -16.13 0.56
C ILE A 241 8.15 -16.60 0.50
N ILE A 242 8.85 -16.51 1.62
CA ILE A 242 10.23 -16.98 1.76
C ILE A 242 10.28 -18.48 2.08
N VAL A 243 11.35 -19.13 1.63
CA VAL A 243 11.54 -20.60 1.70
C VAL A 243 11.83 -21.14 3.09
N ASP A 244 12.52 -20.40 3.95
CA ASP A 244 13.03 -20.93 5.22
C ASP A 244 12.04 -20.72 6.38
N VAL A 245 11.04 -21.57 6.43
CA VAL A 245 10.21 -21.70 7.64
C VAL A 245 10.81 -22.75 8.53
N ILE A 246 11.65 -22.31 9.44
CA ILE A 246 12.33 -23.18 10.42
C ILE A 246 11.35 -23.69 11.48
N ASP A 247 10.35 -22.89 11.82
CA ASP A 247 9.32 -23.24 12.80
C ASP A 247 7.94 -23.37 12.16
N LYS A 248 7.49 -24.60 12.00
CA LYS A 248 6.17 -24.94 11.42
C LYS A 248 5.01 -24.72 12.38
N THR A 249 5.27 -24.35 13.61
CA THR A 249 4.25 -24.13 14.66
C THR A 249 3.81 -22.67 14.74
N THR A 250 4.60 -21.75 14.23
CA THR A 250 4.27 -20.32 14.23
C THR A 250 3.24 -20.01 13.15
N PRO A 251 2.10 -19.41 13.49
CA PRO A 251 1.11 -19.04 12.49
C PRO A 251 1.67 -17.98 11.52
N ILE A 252 1.32 -18.11 10.25
CA ILE A 252 1.64 -17.13 9.21
C ILE A 252 0.48 -16.15 9.15
N GLN A 253 0.74 -14.89 9.45
CA GLN A 253 -0.28 -13.86 9.60
C GLN A 253 0.05 -12.61 8.78
N ILE A 254 -1.01 -11.97 8.29
CA ILE A 254 -0.99 -10.60 7.76
C ILE A 254 -2.07 -9.83 8.50
N TRP A 255 -1.75 -8.61 8.98
CA TRP A 255 -2.73 -7.79 9.69
C TRP A 255 -2.58 -6.32 9.33
N THR A 256 -3.67 -5.59 9.50
CA THR A 256 -3.73 -4.13 9.37
C THR A 256 -3.66 -3.49 10.75
N ASP A 257 -2.95 -2.36 10.83
CA ASP A 257 -2.81 -1.57 12.07
C ASP A 257 -2.56 -0.10 11.72
N SER A 258 -2.51 0.74 12.75
CA SER A 258 -2.21 2.18 12.63
C SER A 258 -3.10 2.86 11.57
N ILE A 259 -4.41 2.59 11.66
CA ILE A 259 -5.39 3.01 10.67
C ILE A 259 -5.89 4.41 10.99
N ARG A 260 -5.86 5.29 10.00
CA ARG A 260 -6.49 6.61 10.04
C ARG A 260 -7.31 6.82 8.79
N MET A 261 -8.63 6.89 8.94
CA MET A 261 -9.56 7.29 7.90
C MET A 261 -10.03 8.72 8.20
N ILE A 262 -10.07 9.55 7.17
CA ILE A 262 -10.53 10.93 7.28
C ILE A 262 -11.65 11.25 6.28
N ASP A 263 -12.51 12.16 6.66
CA ASP A 263 -13.44 12.85 5.75
C ASP A 263 -12.74 14.03 5.04
N LYS A 264 -13.45 14.71 4.14
CA LYS A 264 -12.93 15.90 3.43
C LYS A 264 -12.69 17.11 4.32
N TYR A 265 -13.12 17.08 5.56
CA TYR A 265 -12.89 18.10 6.57
C TYR A 265 -11.76 17.71 7.54
N GLY A 266 -11.12 16.57 7.32
CA GLY A 266 -10.04 16.07 8.17
C GLY A 266 -10.51 15.44 9.49
N ASN A 267 -11.82 15.23 9.67
CA ASN A 267 -12.30 14.51 10.85
C ASN A 267 -11.94 13.04 10.74
N ILE A 268 -11.50 12.47 11.87
CA ILE A 268 -11.04 11.07 11.93
C ILE A 268 -12.23 10.18 12.26
N THR A 269 -12.42 9.13 11.47
CA THR A 269 -13.39 8.06 11.71
C THR A 269 -12.67 6.80 12.18
N ALA A 270 -13.23 6.13 13.19
CA ALA A 270 -12.73 4.86 13.71
C ALA A 270 -12.88 3.75 12.65
N VAL A 271 -11.85 2.94 12.49
CA VAL A 271 -11.84 1.79 11.57
C VAL A 271 -11.19 0.62 12.30
N ALA A 272 -11.87 -0.53 12.30
CA ALA A 272 -11.35 -1.74 12.89
C ALA A 272 -10.28 -2.38 11.98
N GLY A 273 -9.16 -2.78 12.56
CA GLY A 273 -8.17 -3.61 11.87
C GLY A 273 -8.61 -5.08 11.81
N ASP A 274 -7.97 -5.84 10.93
CA ASP A 274 -8.22 -7.25 10.74
C ASP A 274 -6.90 -8.04 10.63
N THR A 275 -6.99 -9.34 10.89
CA THR A 275 -5.88 -10.29 10.79
C THR A 275 -6.32 -11.51 10.02
N ILE A 276 -5.59 -11.85 8.97
CA ILE A 276 -5.74 -13.14 8.28
C ILE A 276 -4.62 -14.08 8.70
N THR A 277 -4.99 -15.33 9.02
CA THR A 277 -4.06 -16.38 9.42
C THR A 277 -4.10 -17.51 8.39
N PHE A 278 -2.95 -17.77 7.80
CA PHE A 278 -2.81 -18.82 6.79
C PHE A 278 -2.42 -20.14 7.46
N GLN A 279 -3.00 -21.23 6.93
CA GLN A 279 -2.61 -22.57 7.31
C GLN A 279 -1.31 -22.93 6.61
N TRP A 280 -0.34 -23.35 7.40
CA TRP A 280 0.89 -23.88 6.86
C TRP A 280 0.70 -25.36 6.53
N HIS A 281 1.00 -25.75 5.31
CA HIS A 281 0.97 -27.16 4.92
C HIS A 281 2.39 -27.72 4.97
N PRO A 282 2.72 -28.52 6.00
CA PRO A 282 4.07 -29.09 6.15
C PRO A 282 4.49 -29.95 4.95
N ASP A 283 3.54 -30.53 4.25
CA ASP A 283 3.78 -31.42 3.11
C ASP A 283 4.03 -30.68 1.79
N ALA A 284 3.72 -29.40 1.71
CA ALA A 284 4.03 -28.58 0.53
C ALA A 284 5.55 -28.41 0.32
N PHE A 285 6.36 -28.69 1.35
CA PHE A 285 7.82 -28.61 1.32
C PHE A 285 8.52 -29.92 1.58
N SER A 286 7.79 -30.97 1.83
CA SER A 286 8.44 -32.26 1.84
C SER A 286 8.81 -32.58 0.40
N THR A 287 10.08 -32.23 0.06
CA THR A 287 10.85 -33.01 -0.90
C THR A 287 11.10 -34.43 -0.32
N ALA A 288 10.55 -34.75 0.85
CA ALA A 288 10.28 -36.11 1.19
C ALA A 288 9.34 -36.58 0.06
N LEU A 289 9.89 -37.32 -0.86
CA LEU A 289 9.20 -38.37 -1.54
C LEU A 289 8.20 -38.96 -0.52
N ASN A 290 6.98 -38.43 -0.42
CA ASN A 290 5.88 -39.28 -0.18
C ASN A 290 6.02 -40.25 -1.34
N GLU A 291 6.59 -41.37 -1.09
CA GLU A 291 6.14 -42.59 -1.74
C GLU A 291 4.65 -42.67 -1.41
N ILE A 292 3.86 -41.79 -2.06
CA ILE A 292 2.59 -42.27 -2.54
C ILE A 292 3.03 -43.52 -3.26
N GLU A 293 2.44 -44.64 -2.98
CA GLU A 293 2.60 -45.84 -3.80
C GLU A 293 2.15 -45.48 -5.23
N THR A 294 2.92 -44.60 -5.86
CA THR A 294 2.77 -44.04 -7.22
C THR A 294 3.33 -45.02 -8.26
N SER A 295 3.60 -46.26 -7.84
CA SER A 295 4.04 -47.26 -8.79
C SER A 295 3.05 -47.49 -9.92
N HIS A 296 1.85 -46.93 -9.84
CA HIS A 296 0.82 -47.09 -10.88
C HIS A 296 0.26 -45.75 -11.45
N ALA A 297 0.32 -44.63 -10.73
CA ALA A 297 -0.36 -43.39 -11.18
C ALA A 297 0.33 -42.70 -12.39
N LEU A 298 1.64 -42.88 -12.58
CA LEU A 298 2.36 -42.43 -13.77
C LEU A 298 3.36 -43.50 -14.22
N GLN A 299 3.24 -43.92 -15.44
CA GLN A 299 4.18 -44.84 -16.07
C GLN A 299 4.92 -44.16 -17.21
N VAL A 300 6.24 -44.29 -17.22
CA VAL A 300 7.12 -43.68 -18.22
C VAL A 300 7.97 -44.80 -18.85
N TYR A 301 7.85 -45.00 -20.15
CA TYR A 301 8.67 -45.97 -20.85
C TYR A 301 9.03 -45.50 -22.27
N PRO A 302 10.18 -45.94 -22.81
CA PRO A 302 11.23 -46.65 -22.09
C PRO A 302 11.92 -45.80 -21.02
N ASN A 303 12.34 -46.43 -19.93
CA ASN A 303 13.22 -45.80 -18.94
C ASN A 303 14.36 -46.79 -18.62
N PRO A 304 15.62 -46.51 -19.03
CA PRO A 304 16.12 -45.28 -19.64
C PRO A 304 15.61 -45.04 -21.07
N ALA A 305 15.39 -43.77 -21.37
CA ALA A 305 14.94 -43.26 -22.67
C ALA A 305 16.09 -42.78 -23.55
N ASN A 306 15.82 -42.57 -24.83
CA ASN A 306 16.72 -41.92 -25.75
C ASN A 306 16.14 -40.56 -26.19
N ARG A 307 15.33 -40.52 -27.24
CA ARG A 307 14.74 -39.26 -27.77
C ARG A 307 13.24 -39.19 -27.64
N TRP A 308 12.60 -40.21 -27.12
CA TRP A 308 11.17 -40.22 -26.92
C TRP A 308 10.81 -41.04 -25.68
N ILE A 309 9.70 -40.68 -25.05
CA ILE A 309 9.06 -41.40 -23.96
C ILE A 309 7.56 -41.49 -24.22
N GLN A 310 6.95 -42.52 -23.72
CA GLN A 310 5.51 -42.64 -23.64
C GLN A 310 5.11 -42.50 -22.17
N LEU A 311 4.15 -41.61 -21.95
CA LEU A 311 3.56 -41.32 -20.65
C LEU A 311 2.19 -42.01 -20.59
N HIS A 312 1.90 -42.68 -19.49
CA HIS A 312 0.59 -43.17 -19.17
C HIS A 312 0.27 -42.78 -17.72
N SER A 313 -0.89 -42.18 -17.51
CA SER A 313 -1.34 -41.69 -16.20
C SER A 313 -2.78 -42.06 -15.96
N GLU A 314 -3.14 -42.31 -14.70
CA GLU A 314 -4.53 -42.48 -14.29
C GLU A 314 -5.36 -41.19 -14.41
N TYR A 315 -4.69 -40.04 -14.56
CA TYR A 315 -5.30 -38.72 -14.63
C TYR A 315 -4.95 -37.99 -15.92
N LEU A 316 -5.84 -37.14 -16.39
CA LEU A 316 -5.61 -36.34 -17.60
C LEU A 316 -4.42 -35.40 -17.40
N MET A 317 -3.41 -35.54 -18.25
CA MET A 317 -2.14 -34.81 -18.19
C MET A 317 -2.27 -33.49 -18.95
N GLN A 318 -1.86 -32.40 -18.32
CA GLN A 318 -1.94 -31.03 -18.90
C GLN A 318 -0.60 -30.47 -19.30
N GLN A 319 0.44 -30.80 -18.57
CA GLN A 319 1.79 -30.26 -18.81
C GLN A 319 2.84 -31.26 -18.32
N VAL A 320 3.95 -31.30 -19.02
CA VAL A 320 5.15 -32.01 -18.59
C VAL A 320 6.31 -31.04 -18.44
N THR A 321 7.12 -31.25 -17.41
CA THR A 321 8.35 -30.52 -17.15
C THR A 321 9.46 -31.51 -16.85
N LEU A 322 10.63 -31.33 -17.47
CA LEU A 322 11.83 -32.11 -17.20
C LEU A 322 12.88 -31.21 -16.55
N THR A 323 13.43 -31.69 -15.45
CA THR A 323 14.38 -30.92 -14.63
C THR A 323 15.68 -31.73 -14.49
N ASP A 324 16.83 -31.09 -14.67
CA ASP A 324 18.13 -31.74 -14.49
C ASP A 324 18.51 -31.92 -13.00
N ALA A 325 19.64 -32.57 -12.74
CA ALA A 325 20.13 -32.81 -11.37
C ALA A 325 20.46 -31.53 -10.57
N TYR A 326 20.54 -30.38 -11.24
CA TYR A 326 20.77 -29.06 -10.61
C TYR A 326 19.49 -28.27 -10.37
N GLY A 327 18.32 -28.87 -10.65
CA GLY A 327 17.03 -28.20 -10.49
C GLY A 327 16.64 -27.27 -11.64
N ARG A 328 17.38 -27.25 -12.75
CA ARG A 328 17.08 -26.40 -13.90
C ARG A 328 16.06 -27.09 -14.81
N VAL A 329 15.02 -26.38 -15.21
CA VAL A 329 14.08 -26.86 -16.21
C VAL A 329 14.76 -26.90 -17.58
N VAL A 330 14.90 -28.10 -18.14
CA VAL A 330 15.55 -28.34 -19.43
C VAL A 330 14.56 -28.59 -20.57
N PHE A 331 13.32 -28.93 -20.21
CA PHE A 331 12.24 -29.13 -21.16
C PHE A 331 10.88 -28.88 -20.49
N LYS A 332 9.97 -28.25 -21.22
CA LYS A 332 8.60 -28.02 -20.77
C LYS A 332 7.66 -28.03 -21.97
N ASN A 333 6.57 -28.78 -21.87
CA ASN A 333 5.58 -28.89 -22.94
C ASN A 333 4.16 -28.98 -22.37
N ALA A 334 3.20 -28.33 -23.02
CA ALA A 334 1.79 -28.53 -22.73
C ALA A 334 1.33 -29.88 -23.34
N LEU A 335 0.47 -30.59 -22.65
CA LEU A 335 -0.07 -31.85 -23.09
C LEU A 335 -1.57 -31.68 -23.43
N PRO A 336 -2.08 -32.44 -24.42
CA PRO A 336 -3.52 -32.45 -24.71
C PRO A 336 -4.23 -33.24 -23.62
N ASP A 337 -4.96 -32.67 -22.72
CA ASP A 337 -5.76 -33.33 -21.67
C ASP A 337 -6.04 -34.85 -21.93
N ALA A 338 -5.02 -35.67 -21.89
CA ALA A 338 -5.02 -37.08 -22.23
C ALA A 338 -4.35 -37.92 -21.14
N ASP A 339 -4.78 -39.15 -20.97
CA ASP A 339 -4.22 -40.15 -20.05
C ASP A 339 -2.99 -40.87 -20.64
N GLN A 340 -2.77 -40.75 -21.93
CA GLN A 340 -1.61 -41.29 -22.64
C GLN A 340 -1.05 -40.24 -23.62
N CYS A 341 0.26 -40.14 -23.68
CA CYS A 341 0.94 -39.21 -24.58
C CYS A 341 2.35 -39.71 -24.95
N GLU A 342 2.68 -39.62 -26.24
CA GLU A 342 4.05 -39.79 -26.70
C GLU A 342 4.75 -38.43 -26.75
N LEU A 343 5.94 -38.34 -26.18
CA LEU A 343 6.68 -37.12 -26.05
C LEU A 343 8.08 -37.26 -26.68
N HIS A 344 8.37 -36.39 -27.63
CA HIS A 344 9.69 -36.29 -28.18
C HIS A 344 10.54 -35.32 -27.33
N LEU A 345 11.64 -35.83 -26.80
CA LEU A 345 12.58 -35.05 -25.99
C LEU A 345 13.60 -34.35 -26.89
N PRO A 346 14.02 -33.12 -26.53
CA PRO A 346 15.14 -32.48 -27.19
C PRO A 346 16.44 -33.26 -26.97
N ASP A 347 17.49 -32.88 -27.68
CA ASP A 347 18.81 -33.49 -27.51
C ASP A 347 19.40 -33.07 -26.16
N LEU A 348 19.30 -33.91 -25.15
CA LEU A 348 19.73 -33.67 -23.78
C LEU A 348 20.90 -34.59 -23.43
N PRO A 349 21.86 -34.15 -22.60
CA PRO A 349 22.97 -35.00 -22.15
C PRO A 349 22.48 -36.28 -21.46
N ALA A 350 23.21 -37.36 -21.60
CA ALA A 350 22.91 -38.57 -20.84
C ALA A 350 22.98 -38.30 -19.33
N GLY A 351 22.01 -38.78 -18.57
CA GLY A 351 21.94 -38.52 -17.14
C GLY A 351 20.58 -38.85 -16.54
N LEU A 352 20.43 -38.51 -15.25
CA LEU A 352 19.17 -38.61 -14.51
C LEU A 352 18.44 -37.28 -14.54
N TYR A 353 17.14 -37.34 -14.79
CA TYR A 353 16.26 -36.20 -14.86
C TYR A 353 14.98 -36.46 -14.04
N SER A 354 14.45 -35.42 -13.44
CA SER A 354 13.13 -35.47 -12.81
C SER A 354 12.06 -35.05 -13.81
N LEU A 355 11.13 -35.93 -14.08
CA LEU A 355 9.96 -35.67 -14.93
C LEU A 355 8.78 -35.39 -14.03
N THR A 356 8.17 -34.23 -14.20
CA THR A 356 6.97 -33.78 -13.48
C THR A 356 5.82 -33.63 -14.49
N VAL A 357 4.70 -34.29 -14.23
CA VAL A 357 3.47 -34.20 -15.03
C VAL A 357 2.39 -33.53 -14.19
N LYS A 358 1.88 -32.39 -14.67
CA LYS A 358 0.76 -31.68 -14.06
C LYS A 358 -0.55 -32.28 -14.56
N THR A 359 -1.45 -32.61 -13.63
CA THR A 359 -2.81 -33.09 -13.88
C THR A 359 -3.84 -32.22 -13.19
N LEU A 360 -5.12 -32.43 -13.40
CA LEU A 360 -6.21 -31.76 -12.68
C LEU A 360 -6.23 -32.09 -11.18
N GLN A 361 -5.67 -33.23 -10.77
CA GLN A 361 -5.65 -33.70 -9.38
C GLN A 361 -4.34 -33.36 -8.64
N GLY A 362 -3.34 -32.81 -9.35
CA GLY A 362 -2.04 -32.49 -8.76
C GLY A 362 -0.87 -32.81 -9.70
N ALA A 363 0.33 -32.80 -9.18
CA ALA A 363 1.54 -33.12 -9.93
C ALA A 363 2.02 -34.53 -9.61
N LEU A 364 2.33 -35.32 -10.65
CA LEU A 364 2.97 -36.62 -10.55
C LEU A 364 4.44 -36.48 -10.96
N GLN A 365 5.34 -37.14 -10.25
CA GLN A 365 6.77 -37.03 -10.49
C GLN A 365 7.42 -38.40 -10.62
N GLN A 366 8.32 -38.55 -11.57
CA GLN A 366 9.11 -39.76 -11.77
C GLN A 366 10.52 -39.46 -12.24
N MET A 367 11.49 -40.23 -11.76
CA MET A 367 12.86 -40.14 -12.25
C MET A 367 13.03 -40.93 -13.55
N ILE A 368 13.65 -40.32 -14.54
CA ILE A 368 13.97 -40.97 -15.82
C ILE A 368 15.47 -40.88 -16.12
N GLY A 369 16.02 -41.92 -16.70
CA GLY A 369 17.37 -41.91 -17.25
C GLY A 369 17.35 -41.58 -18.74
N LEU A 370 18.23 -40.72 -19.22
CA LEU A 370 18.48 -40.48 -20.64
C LEU A 370 19.82 -41.09 -21.05
N ARG A 371 19.92 -41.65 -22.30
CA ARG A 371 21.11 -42.27 -22.85
C ARG A 371 21.59 -41.58 -24.11
#